data_bb23314510fe1d0aecbc5310590ae979
#
_entry.id   bb23314510fe1d0aecbc5310590ae979
#
_cell.length_a   1.000
_cell.length_b   1.000
_cell.length_c   1.000
_cell.angle_alpha   90.00
_cell.angle_beta   90.00
_cell.angle_gamma   90.00
#
_symmetry.space_group_name_H-M   'P 1'
#
loop_
_entity.id
_entity.type
_entity.pdbx_description
1 polymer ?
#
loop_
_entity_poly.entity_id
_entity_poly.type
_entity_poly.pdbx_seq_one_letter_code
_entity_poly.pdbx_strand_id
1 'polypeptide(L)'
;LHNYVIRTIDPNGTETIKSGRELDTIFNFSYSEFNKNIATAETMSFKELRKFIKDEKEKGSSLVKYYEIEKHKRITTPFGTIIMTLLGFSLASRKVRRGVGVHIFIGLALSFLFIFFQQVSDTFAISGSLSPAIASWLPNMIYLVICIVLLRFAQK
;
A
#
# COMPACT_ATOMS: atom_id res chain seq x y z
N LEU A 1 -1.74 -23.29 30.17
CA LEU A 1 -2.71 -22.20 30.41
C LEU A 1 -3.46 -22.47 31.70
N HIS A 2 -3.49 -21.49 32.61
CA HIS A 2 -4.30 -21.54 33.82
C HIS A 2 -5.64 -20.84 33.57
N ASN A 3 -6.76 -21.48 33.95
CA ASN A 3 -8.14 -21.01 33.76
C ASN A 3 -8.46 -20.74 32.28
N TYR A 4 -8.78 -21.78 31.54
CA TYR A 4 -9.11 -21.66 30.10
C TYR A 4 -10.61 -21.83 29.86
N VAL A 5 -11.09 -21.21 28.79
CA VAL A 5 -12.42 -21.40 28.23
C VAL A 5 -12.24 -21.63 26.71
N ILE A 6 -12.65 -22.80 26.24
CA ILE A 6 -12.68 -23.15 24.82
C ILE A 6 -14.12 -23.03 24.34
N ARG A 7 -14.37 -22.18 23.37
CA ARG A 7 -15.65 -22.04 22.69
C ARG A 7 -15.50 -22.66 21.29
N THR A 8 -16.22 -23.74 21.06
CA THR A 8 -16.30 -24.40 19.76
C THR A 8 -17.65 -24.12 19.15
N ILE A 9 -17.66 -23.59 17.91
CA ILE A 9 -18.90 -23.34 17.17
C ILE A 9 -18.95 -24.34 16.01
N ASP A 10 -19.95 -25.21 16.05
CA ASP A 10 -20.18 -26.20 15.02
C ASP A 10 -20.78 -25.52 13.76
N PRO A 11 -20.65 -26.12 12.54
CA PRO A 11 -21.23 -25.59 11.30
C PRO A 11 -22.75 -25.38 11.38
N ASN A 12 -23.42 -26.04 12.33
CA ASN A 12 -24.86 -25.91 12.57
C ASN A 12 -25.23 -24.79 13.57
N GLY A 13 -24.25 -23.98 14.01
CA GLY A 13 -24.46 -22.84 14.89
C GLY A 13 -24.60 -23.22 16.38
N THR A 14 -24.40 -24.48 16.76
CA THR A 14 -24.39 -24.88 18.18
C THR A 14 -23.07 -24.55 18.84
N GLU A 15 -23.13 -23.85 19.96
CA GLU A 15 -21.96 -23.47 20.75
C GLU A 15 -21.70 -24.45 21.87
N THR A 16 -20.49 -24.99 21.93
CA THR A 16 -20.02 -25.81 23.05
C THR A 16 -18.93 -25.06 23.80
N ILE A 17 -19.16 -24.81 25.09
CA ILE A 17 -18.19 -24.14 25.97
C ILE A 17 -17.60 -25.18 26.91
N LYS A 18 -16.28 -25.37 26.85
CA LYS A 18 -15.51 -26.17 27.81
C LYS A 18 -14.59 -25.25 28.59
N SER A 19 -14.68 -25.33 29.94
CA SER A 19 -13.79 -24.58 30.83
C SER A 19 -13.04 -25.54 31.75
N GLY A 20 -11.80 -25.21 32.06
CA GLY A 20 -10.96 -25.99 32.96
C GLY A 20 -9.86 -25.14 33.61
N ARG A 21 -9.23 -25.72 34.68
CA ARG A 21 -8.17 -25.02 35.40
C ARG A 21 -6.82 -25.11 34.75
N GLU A 22 -6.50 -26.19 34.05
CA GLU A 22 -5.23 -26.41 33.39
C GLU A 22 -5.46 -27.03 32.02
N LEU A 23 -4.86 -26.46 30.99
CA LEU A 23 -4.79 -27.01 29.65
C LEU A 23 -3.34 -27.06 29.25
N ASP A 24 -2.80 -28.25 29.07
CA ASP A 24 -1.51 -28.43 28.43
C ASP A 24 -1.75 -28.66 26.94
N THR A 25 -1.40 -27.65 26.13
CA THR A 25 -1.55 -27.72 24.71
C THR A 25 -0.31 -27.13 24.03
N ILE A 26 0.18 -27.82 23.02
CA ILE A 26 1.28 -27.35 22.20
C ILE A 26 0.68 -26.44 21.13
N PHE A 27 0.88 -25.15 21.28
CA PHE A 27 0.57 -24.21 20.21
C PHE A 27 1.66 -24.31 19.14
N ASN A 28 1.28 -24.73 17.95
CA ASN A 28 2.18 -24.71 16.77
C ASN A 28 2.38 -23.26 16.29
N PHE A 29 2.92 -22.39 17.15
CA PHE A 29 3.37 -21.07 16.73
C PHE A 29 4.75 -21.20 16.09
N SER A 30 4.81 -20.99 14.78
CA SER A 30 6.11 -20.79 14.14
C SER A 30 6.62 -19.39 14.50
N TYR A 31 7.89 -19.29 14.94
CA TYR A 31 8.56 -18.01 15.21
C TYR A 31 8.47 -17.04 14.01
N SER A 32 8.39 -17.59 12.81
CA SER A 32 8.15 -16.84 11.57
C SER A 32 6.79 -16.15 11.50
N GLU A 33 5.79 -16.57 12.28
CA GLU A 33 4.46 -15.96 12.30
C GLU A 33 4.41 -14.68 13.14
N PHE A 34 5.22 -14.61 14.21
CA PHE A 34 5.32 -13.39 15.02
C PHE A 34 6.10 -12.27 14.33
N ASN A 35 7.01 -12.62 13.43
CA ASN A 35 7.90 -11.65 12.75
C ASN A 35 7.36 -11.20 11.39
N LYS A 36 6.11 -11.52 11.05
CA LYS A 36 5.43 -11.08 9.83
C LYS A 36 4.93 -9.65 9.98
N ASN A 37 5.86 -8.73 10.21
CA ASN A 37 5.59 -7.31 10.23
C ASN A 37 5.43 -6.77 8.79
N ILE A 38 4.78 -5.62 8.67
CA ILE A 38 4.63 -4.85 7.43
C ILE A 38 5.98 -4.70 6.70
N ALA A 39 7.06 -4.45 7.45
CA ALA A 39 8.43 -4.38 6.92
C ALA A 39 8.91 -5.68 6.22
N THR A 40 8.42 -6.84 6.63
CA THR A 40 8.77 -8.11 5.99
C THR A 40 8.18 -8.23 4.58
N ALA A 41 6.99 -7.66 4.35
CA ALA A 41 6.37 -7.65 3.04
C ALA A 41 7.19 -6.84 2.02
N GLU A 42 7.83 -5.75 2.45
CA GLU A 42 8.68 -4.91 1.58
C GLU A 42 9.94 -5.64 1.09
N THR A 43 10.48 -6.56 1.90
CA THR A 43 11.70 -7.33 1.58
C THR A 43 11.44 -8.59 0.77
N MET A 44 10.18 -9.07 0.70
CA MET A 44 9.82 -10.29 -0.02
C MET A 44 9.95 -10.14 -1.54
N SER A 45 10.36 -11.21 -2.23
CA SER A 45 10.27 -11.29 -3.68
C SER A 45 8.81 -11.23 -4.16
N PHE A 46 8.58 -10.82 -5.41
CA PHE A 46 7.22 -10.69 -5.97
C PHE A 46 6.42 -12.01 -5.92
N LYS A 47 7.10 -13.15 -6.12
CA LYS A 47 6.48 -14.49 -6.03
C LYS A 47 6.12 -14.85 -4.58
N GLU A 48 7.01 -14.56 -3.66
CA GLU A 48 6.81 -14.80 -2.21
C GLU A 48 5.67 -13.94 -1.68
N LEU A 49 5.63 -12.66 -2.04
CA LEU A 49 4.57 -11.75 -1.63
C LEU A 49 3.19 -12.22 -2.13
N ARG A 50 3.10 -12.72 -3.36
CA ARG A 50 1.85 -13.30 -3.88
C ARG A 50 1.36 -14.51 -3.07
N LYS A 51 2.28 -15.43 -2.76
CA LYS A 51 1.97 -16.60 -1.94
C LYS A 51 1.55 -16.17 -0.53
N PHE A 52 2.31 -15.26 0.05
CA PHE A 52 2.04 -14.71 1.37
C PHE A 52 0.66 -14.04 1.46
N ILE A 53 0.28 -13.21 0.47
CA ILE A 53 -1.05 -12.59 0.41
C ILE A 53 -2.16 -13.65 0.37
N LYS A 54 -1.95 -14.75 -0.38
CA LYS A 54 -2.93 -15.84 -0.46
C LYS A 54 -3.09 -16.52 0.90
N ASP A 55 -1.99 -16.86 1.55
CA ASP A 55 -1.99 -17.51 2.86
C ASP A 55 -2.64 -16.64 3.95
N GLU A 56 -2.34 -15.32 3.94
CA GLU A 56 -2.94 -14.36 4.88
C GLU A 56 -4.43 -14.12 4.60
N LYS A 57 -4.85 -14.21 3.33
CA LYS A 57 -6.26 -14.11 2.95
C LYS A 57 -7.07 -15.32 3.45
N GLU A 58 -6.51 -16.52 3.38
CA GLU A 58 -7.12 -17.75 3.90
C GLU A 58 -7.23 -17.71 5.44
N LYS A 59 -6.31 -17.01 6.12
CA LYS A 59 -6.34 -16.80 7.57
C LYS A 59 -7.29 -15.68 8.03
N GLY A 60 -7.88 -14.92 7.09
CA GLY A 60 -8.76 -13.79 7.42
C GLY A 60 -8.02 -12.59 8.04
N SER A 61 -6.73 -12.41 7.77
CA SER A 61 -5.91 -11.33 8.31
C SER A 61 -6.41 -9.95 7.84
N SER A 62 -6.54 -9.00 8.77
CA SER A 62 -6.91 -7.61 8.47
C SER A 62 -5.84 -6.86 7.66
N LEU A 63 -4.60 -7.35 7.65
CA LEU A 63 -3.45 -6.75 6.96
C LEU A 63 -3.38 -7.09 5.47
N VAL A 64 -4.24 -7.96 4.96
CA VAL A 64 -4.26 -8.38 3.55
C VAL A 64 -4.32 -7.19 2.61
N LYS A 65 -5.16 -6.18 2.91
CA LYS A 65 -5.27 -4.97 2.07
C LYS A 65 -3.96 -4.21 1.97
N TYR A 66 -3.23 -4.10 3.07
CA TYR A 66 -1.92 -3.48 3.08
C TYR A 66 -0.92 -4.21 2.16
N TYR A 67 -0.88 -5.54 2.23
CA TYR A 67 0.00 -6.35 1.38
C TYR A 67 -0.41 -6.30 -0.11
N GLU A 68 -1.70 -6.18 -0.40
CA GLU A 68 -2.18 -5.98 -1.77
C GLU A 68 -1.76 -4.61 -2.32
N ILE A 69 -1.82 -3.54 -1.51
CA ILE A 69 -1.31 -2.21 -1.88
C ILE A 69 0.18 -2.29 -2.18
N GLU A 70 0.97 -2.91 -1.30
CA GLU A 70 2.42 -3.07 -1.47
C GLU A 70 2.75 -3.80 -2.78
N LYS A 71 2.02 -4.86 -3.10
CA LYS A 71 2.17 -5.57 -4.39
C LYS A 71 1.94 -4.65 -5.59
N HIS A 72 0.91 -3.80 -5.56
CA HIS A 72 0.61 -2.86 -6.64
C HIS A 72 1.63 -1.71 -6.69
N LYS A 73 2.08 -1.20 -5.54
CA LYS A 73 3.10 -0.16 -5.45
C LYS A 73 4.39 -0.52 -6.17
N ARG A 74 4.85 -1.76 -6.09
CA ARG A 74 6.05 -2.21 -6.80
C ARG A 74 5.99 -2.03 -8.31
N ILE A 75 4.79 -2.02 -8.88
CA ILE A 75 4.59 -1.77 -10.30
C ILE A 75 4.37 -0.28 -10.54
N THR A 76 3.57 0.38 -9.73
CA THR A 76 3.18 1.78 -9.94
C THR A 76 4.27 2.78 -9.59
N THR A 77 5.19 2.46 -8.66
CA THR A 77 6.29 3.35 -8.26
C THR A 77 7.25 3.68 -9.41
N PRO A 78 7.74 2.72 -10.21
CA PRO A 78 8.55 3.04 -11.39
C PRO A 78 7.84 3.95 -12.38
N PHE A 79 6.55 3.73 -12.62
CA PHE A 79 5.75 4.61 -13.49
C PHE A 79 5.64 6.02 -12.91
N GLY A 80 5.40 6.15 -11.60
CA GLY A 80 5.40 7.43 -10.90
C GLY A 80 6.71 8.18 -11.06
N THR A 81 7.84 7.49 -10.93
CA THR A 81 9.18 8.08 -11.12
C THR A 81 9.36 8.64 -12.53
N ILE A 82 8.94 7.89 -13.56
CA ILE A 82 8.99 8.35 -14.96
C ILE A 82 8.12 9.60 -15.15
N ILE A 83 6.87 9.58 -14.64
CA ILE A 83 5.95 10.72 -14.76
C ILE A 83 6.53 11.95 -14.07
N MET A 84 7.07 11.81 -12.86
CA MET A 84 7.68 12.92 -12.11
C MET A 84 8.91 13.47 -12.80
N THR A 85 9.74 12.62 -13.42
CA THR A 85 10.91 13.04 -14.21
C THR A 85 10.50 13.85 -15.44
N LEU A 86 9.50 13.38 -16.19
CA LEU A 86 8.96 14.11 -17.35
C LEU A 86 8.32 15.43 -16.94
N LEU A 87 7.66 15.48 -15.79
CA LEU A 87 7.05 16.67 -15.24
C LEU A 87 8.12 17.70 -14.85
N GLY A 88 9.19 17.26 -14.17
CA GLY A 88 10.35 18.11 -13.85
C GLY A 88 11.04 18.65 -15.10
N PHE A 89 11.24 17.81 -16.12
CA PHE A 89 11.77 18.23 -17.41
C PHE A 89 10.89 19.28 -18.10
N SER A 90 9.57 19.06 -18.15
CA SER A 90 8.61 20.00 -18.72
C SER A 90 8.63 21.36 -18.01
N LEU A 91 8.79 21.35 -16.68
CA LEU A 91 8.87 22.56 -15.89
C LEU A 91 10.18 23.31 -16.12
N ALA A 92 11.31 22.60 -16.19
CA ALA A 92 12.63 23.17 -16.43
C ALA A 92 12.77 23.75 -17.83
N SER A 93 12.07 23.21 -18.82
CA SER A 93 12.13 23.67 -20.24
C SER A 93 11.47 25.04 -20.47
N ARG A 94 10.71 25.55 -19.49
CA ARG A 94 10.03 26.84 -19.62
C ARG A 94 10.98 28.00 -19.30
N LYS A 95 11.11 28.94 -20.24
CA LYS A 95 11.78 30.21 -20.00
C LYS A 95 10.91 31.09 -19.07
N VAL A 96 11.30 31.21 -17.82
CA VAL A 96 10.63 32.09 -16.87
C VAL A 96 11.48 33.32 -16.59
N ARG A 97 10.89 34.51 -16.78
CA ARG A 97 11.53 35.81 -16.48
C ARG A 97 11.74 36.03 -14.97
N ARG A 98 11.16 35.21 -14.10
CA ARG A 98 11.12 35.37 -12.63
C ARG A 98 12.20 34.63 -11.83
N GLY A 99 13.21 34.08 -12.52
CA GLY A 99 14.34 33.40 -11.85
C GLY A 99 14.12 31.92 -11.57
N VAL A 100 15.22 31.20 -11.33
CA VAL A 100 15.29 29.74 -11.15
C VAL A 100 14.53 29.26 -9.88
N GLY A 101 14.48 30.11 -8.85
CA GLY A 101 13.84 29.77 -7.55
C GLY A 101 12.37 29.40 -7.67
N VAL A 102 11.62 30.04 -8.58
CA VAL A 102 10.19 29.73 -8.79
C VAL A 102 10.01 28.31 -9.34
N HIS A 103 10.86 27.87 -10.27
CA HIS A 103 10.80 26.50 -10.82
C HIS A 103 11.10 25.44 -9.77
N ILE A 104 12.10 25.69 -8.91
CA ILE A 104 12.45 24.81 -7.80
C ILE A 104 11.26 24.70 -6.83
N PHE A 105 10.66 25.82 -6.47
CA PHE A 105 9.51 25.84 -5.56
C PHE A 105 8.30 25.08 -6.12
N ILE A 106 7.96 25.30 -7.39
CA ILE A 106 6.84 24.59 -8.04
C ILE A 106 7.14 23.09 -8.14
N GLY A 107 8.37 22.70 -8.51
CA GLY A 107 8.78 21.31 -8.57
C GLY A 107 8.68 20.61 -7.19
N LEU A 108 9.14 21.28 -6.15
CA LEU A 108 9.06 20.79 -4.77
C LEU A 108 7.59 20.64 -4.32
N ALA A 109 6.76 21.65 -4.59
CA ALA A 109 5.34 21.61 -4.23
C ALA A 109 4.60 20.47 -4.96
N LEU A 110 4.86 20.26 -6.25
CA LEU A 110 4.28 19.15 -7.02
C LEU A 110 4.73 17.79 -6.47
N SER A 111 5.99 17.64 -6.09
CA SER A 111 6.51 16.41 -5.51
C SER A 111 5.85 16.12 -4.15
N PHE A 112 5.72 17.13 -3.31
CA PHE A 112 5.04 16.98 -2.03
C PHE A 112 3.57 16.59 -2.20
N LEU A 113 2.86 17.26 -3.10
CA LEU A 113 1.47 16.93 -3.42
C LEU A 113 1.32 15.50 -3.95
N PHE A 114 2.26 15.02 -4.79
CA PHE A 114 2.25 13.64 -5.28
C PHE A 114 2.32 12.63 -4.14
N ILE A 115 3.29 12.81 -3.23
CA ILE A 115 3.45 11.94 -2.06
C ILE A 115 2.21 11.99 -1.17
N PHE A 116 1.67 13.20 -0.95
CA PHE A 116 0.45 13.39 -0.17
C PHE A 116 -0.75 12.66 -0.77
N PHE A 117 -1.00 12.81 -2.07
CA PHE A 117 -2.08 12.10 -2.77
C PHE A 117 -1.90 10.58 -2.71
N GLN A 118 -0.66 10.11 -2.83
CA GLN A 118 -0.38 8.68 -2.71
C GLN A 118 -0.73 8.17 -1.31
N GLN A 119 -0.32 8.87 -0.26
CA GLN A 119 -0.61 8.49 1.13
C GLN A 119 -2.11 8.51 1.44
N VAL A 120 -2.82 9.51 0.94
CA VAL A 120 -4.28 9.60 1.08
C VAL A 120 -4.97 8.44 0.37
N SER A 121 -4.58 8.13 -0.87
CA SER A 121 -5.14 7.01 -1.64
C SER A 121 -4.92 5.66 -0.94
N ASP A 122 -3.73 5.43 -0.39
CA ASP A 122 -3.41 4.22 0.37
C ASP A 122 -4.29 4.10 1.62
N THR A 123 -4.50 5.19 2.33
CA THR A 123 -5.36 5.23 3.53
C THR A 123 -6.81 4.84 3.18
N PHE A 124 -7.34 5.35 2.07
CA PHE A 124 -8.67 4.96 1.59
C PHE A 124 -8.75 3.49 1.17
N ALA A 125 -7.69 2.91 0.62
CA ALA A 125 -7.65 1.50 0.31
C ALA A 125 -7.61 0.62 1.56
N ILE A 126 -6.83 0.99 2.57
CA ILE A 126 -6.77 0.28 3.86
C ILE A 126 -8.13 0.32 4.55
N SER A 127 -8.80 1.47 4.58
CA SER A 127 -10.16 1.61 5.16
C SER A 127 -11.21 0.80 4.40
N GLY A 128 -10.93 0.36 3.17
CA GLY A 128 -11.81 -0.46 2.35
C GLY A 128 -12.74 0.31 1.44
N SER A 129 -12.63 1.65 1.39
CA SER A 129 -13.42 2.50 0.51
C SER A 129 -13.00 2.39 -0.95
N LEU A 130 -11.73 2.07 -1.21
CA LEU A 130 -11.15 1.89 -2.54
C LEU A 130 -10.49 0.52 -2.68
N SER A 131 -10.49 -0.04 -3.89
CA SER A 131 -9.70 -1.23 -4.15
C SER A 131 -8.21 -0.90 -4.16
N PRO A 132 -7.34 -1.80 -3.65
CA PRO A 132 -5.89 -1.57 -3.59
C PRO A 132 -5.26 -1.23 -4.95
N ALA A 133 -5.78 -1.83 -6.03
CA ALA A 133 -5.32 -1.56 -7.39
C ALA A 133 -5.63 -0.11 -7.80
N ILE A 134 -6.88 0.35 -7.63
CA ILE A 134 -7.28 1.72 -7.99
C ILE A 134 -6.50 2.74 -7.18
N ALA A 135 -6.37 2.54 -5.87
CA ALA A 135 -5.66 3.46 -4.98
C ALA A 135 -4.20 3.66 -5.40
N SER A 136 -3.52 2.58 -5.80
CA SER A 136 -2.11 2.66 -6.22
C SER A 136 -1.92 3.35 -7.58
N TRP A 137 -2.90 3.26 -8.50
CA TRP A 137 -2.81 3.87 -9.83
C TRP A 137 -3.34 5.30 -9.89
N LEU A 138 -4.29 5.67 -9.03
CA LEU A 138 -5.00 6.94 -9.06
C LEU A 138 -4.06 8.17 -9.05
N PRO A 139 -3.06 8.28 -8.14
CA PRO A 139 -2.12 9.41 -8.15
C PRO A 139 -1.35 9.49 -9.47
N ASN A 140 -0.87 8.35 -9.98
CA ASN A 140 -0.10 8.29 -11.21
C ASN A 140 -0.91 8.77 -12.42
N MET A 141 -2.20 8.40 -12.50
CA MET A 141 -3.10 8.84 -13.58
C MET A 141 -3.35 10.34 -13.53
N ILE A 142 -3.59 10.91 -12.35
CA ILE A 142 -3.79 12.35 -12.19
C ILE A 142 -2.52 13.11 -12.64
N TYR A 143 -1.35 12.66 -12.17
CA TYR A 143 -0.08 13.32 -12.52
C TYR A 143 0.32 13.11 -13.97
N LEU A 144 -0.05 12.00 -14.59
CA LEU A 144 0.12 11.78 -16.03
C LEU A 144 -0.66 12.82 -16.84
N VAL A 145 -1.92 13.09 -16.48
CA VAL A 145 -2.73 14.13 -17.14
C VAL A 145 -2.09 15.50 -16.98
N ILE A 146 -1.65 15.85 -15.76
CA ILE A 146 -0.96 17.12 -15.51
C ILE A 146 0.32 17.21 -16.36
N CYS A 147 1.10 16.12 -16.44
CA CYS A 147 2.31 16.06 -17.24
C CYS A 147 2.04 16.31 -18.73
N ILE A 148 1.03 15.65 -19.30
CA ILE A 148 0.64 15.83 -20.71
C ILE A 148 0.22 17.28 -20.99
N VAL A 149 -0.58 17.87 -20.10
CA VAL A 149 -1.00 19.27 -20.21
C VAL A 149 0.20 20.20 -20.19
N LEU A 150 1.12 20.02 -19.23
CA LEU A 150 2.31 20.85 -19.11
C LEU A 150 3.26 20.70 -20.31
N LEU A 151 3.42 19.49 -20.84
CA LEU A 151 4.22 19.26 -22.06
C LEU A 151 3.63 19.97 -23.28
N ARG A 152 2.31 19.91 -23.48
CA ARG A 152 1.65 20.65 -24.58
C ARG A 152 1.83 22.16 -24.47
N PHE A 153 1.79 22.70 -23.26
CA PHE A 153 2.02 24.14 -23.04
C PHE A 153 3.50 24.54 -23.07
N ALA A 154 4.42 23.59 -22.87
CA ALA A 154 5.85 23.85 -22.95
C ALA A 154 6.35 23.96 -24.41
N GLN A 155 5.62 23.36 -25.36
CA GLN A 155 5.96 23.36 -26.79
C GLN A 155 5.49 24.63 -27.53
N LYS A 156 4.76 25.53 -26.87
CA LYS A 156 4.38 26.85 -27.40
C LYS A 156 5.23 27.96 -26.78
#